data_db469de594f5f24a133be098e57a340c
#
_entry.id   db469de594f5f24a133be098e57a340c
#
_cell.length_a   1.000
_cell.length_b   1.000
_cell.length_c   1.000
_cell.angle_alpha   90.00
_cell.angle_beta   90.00
_cell.angle_gamma   90.00
#
_symmetry.space_group_name_H-M   'P 1'
#
loop_
_entity.id
_entity.type
_entity.pdbx_description
1 polymer ?
#
loop_
_entity_poly.entity_id
_entity_poly.type
_entity_poly.pdbx_seq_one_letter_code
_entity_poly.pdbx_strand_id
1 'polypeptide(L)'
;LDRRAFLAAAAALLAGPRLSFAGAAIPGERRFVFIIQRGAADGLHTVIPTADPGYARLRGALAIAPESALRLDGSFALHSSLATLHALYDAGQASFFHAVASPYRERSHFDGQNILETGGRAAYALKDGWMNRLVALLSQRGRSAIAFAPTVPMALRGSLPVPSYAPSGLPDANEDLMLRVQQLYANDPQLHALWSAAMDARGMAGGMDGKARRQEPGELGRMAAAFLARADGPRIAMIETGGWDTHSGQAGRLAAQLRNLDTLVAGLRQGLGAAWDHTMVLVATEFGRTAAANGTGGTDHGTGAAAMLLGGAVQGGRVVADWPGLAPGDLFEGRDLRPTLGLDSLISQACAEAFRIDPQRMARTLFPDAPGGKALARLLKA
;
A
#
# COMPACT_ATOMS: atom_id res chain seq x y z
N LEU A 1 40.03 -1.24 -31.03
CA LEU A 1 39.91 -0.57 -29.71
C LEU A 1 40.79 -1.33 -28.73
N ASP A 2 41.76 -0.61 -28.14
CA ASP A 2 42.69 -1.17 -27.16
C ASP A 2 41.90 -1.58 -25.89
N ARG A 3 42.20 -2.73 -25.34
CA ARG A 3 41.57 -3.28 -24.13
C ARG A 3 41.60 -2.30 -22.95
N ARG A 4 42.65 -1.46 -22.89
CA ARG A 4 42.78 -0.42 -21.84
C ARG A 4 41.84 0.77 -22.08
N ALA A 5 41.59 1.13 -23.34
CA ALA A 5 40.61 2.19 -23.69
C ALA A 5 39.18 1.73 -23.43
N PHE A 6 38.90 0.42 -23.63
CA PHE A 6 37.60 -0.17 -23.31
C PHE A 6 37.33 -0.22 -21.80
N LEU A 7 38.33 -0.62 -21.00
CA LEU A 7 38.23 -0.63 -19.54
C LEU A 7 38.13 0.79 -18.94
N ALA A 8 38.83 1.77 -19.53
CA ALA A 8 38.74 3.15 -19.11
C ALA A 8 37.38 3.76 -19.47
N ALA A 9 36.78 3.41 -20.62
CA ALA A 9 35.43 3.81 -21.00
C ALA A 9 34.37 3.14 -20.12
N ALA A 10 34.55 1.86 -19.75
CA ALA A 10 33.67 1.16 -18.82
C ALA A 10 33.73 1.74 -17.40
N ALA A 11 34.93 2.12 -16.93
CA ALA A 11 35.11 2.80 -15.64
C ALA A 11 34.55 4.22 -15.64
N ALA A 12 34.61 4.94 -16.78
CA ALA A 12 33.98 6.26 -16.93
C ALA A 12 32.45 6.16 -17.00
N LEU A 13 31.88 5.07 -17.52
CA LEU A 13 30.44 4.80 -17.51
C LEU A 13 29.94 4.40 -16.10
N LEU A 14 30.79 3.76 -15.29
CA LEU A 14 30.51 3.50 -13.86
C LEU A 14 30.66 4.76 -13.00
N ALA A 15 31.43 5.77 -13.48
CA ALA A 15 31.62 7.08 -12.88
C ALA A 15 30.78 8.18 -13.59
N GLY A 16 29.91 7.81 -14.50
CA GLY A 16 28.99 8.71 -15.17
C GLY A 16 28.15 9.53 -14.18
N PRO A 17 27.58 10.67 -14.58
CA PRO A 17 26.89 11.55 -13.66
C PRO A 17 25.84 10.71 -12.93
N ARG A 18 26.07 10.46 -11.66
CA ARG A 18 25.02 10.05 -10.75
C ARG A 18 23.93 11.06 -11.03
N LEU A 19 22.81 10.63 -11.56
CA LEU A 19 21.58 11.40 -11.48
C LEU A 19 21.38 11.58 -9.97
N SER A 20 22.08 12.56 -9.41
CA SER A 20 21.77 13.11 -8.13
C SER A 20 20.36 13.61 -8.31
N PHE A 21 19.38 12.88 -7.75
CA PHE A 21 18.14 13.50 -7.34
C PHE A 21 18.57 14.47 -6.24
N ALA A 22 19.20 15.57 -6.65
CA ALA A 22 19.67 16.64 -5.78
C ALA A 22 18.49 17.51 -5.38
N GLY A 23 17.51 16.87 -4.72
CA GLY A 23 16.73 17.57 -3.74
C GLY A 23 17.45 17.34 -2.42
N ALA A 24 18.15 18.31 -1.88
CA ALA A 24 18.60 18.26 -0.50
C ALA A 24 17.41 17.79 0.34
N ALA A 25 17.56 16.65 1.03
CA ALA A 25 16.51 16.16 1.91
C ALA A 25 16.23 17.27 2.93
N ILE A 26 15.09 17.92 2.78
CA ILE A 26 14.65 18.90 3.78
C ILE A 26 14.30 18.04 5.00
N PRO A 27 14.94 18.24 6.17
CA PRO A 27 14.55 17.54 7.38
C PRO A 27 13.05 17.68 7.58
N GLY A 28 12.33 16.60 7.76
CA GLY A 28 10.87 16.60 7.89
C GLY A 28 10.09 16.32 6.60
N GLU A 29 10.72 15.93 5.51
CA GLU A 29 10.02 15.57 4.28
C GLU A 29 9.20 14.30 4.45
N ARG A 30 7.90 14.39 4.16
CA ARG A 30 6.96 13.27 4.36
C ARG A 30 7.15 12.17 3.33
N ARG A 31 6.98 10.94 3.78
CA ARG A 31 6.97 9.71 2.99
C ARG A 31 5.57 9.13 2.97
N PHE A 32 5.21 8.56 1.84
CA PHE A 32 3.94 7.87 1.65
C PHE A 32 4.16 6.44 1.17
N VAL A 33 3.57 5.48 1.87
CA VAL A 33 3.57 4.06 1.49
C VAL A 33 2.14 3.60 1.32
N PHE A 34 1.81 3.02 0.17
CA PHE A 34 0.54 2.34 -0.06
C PHE A 34 0.76 0.83 -0.01
N ILE A 35 0.06 0.15 0.91
CA ILE A 35 0.04 -1.32 1.00
C ILE A 35 -1.32 -1.78 0.51
N ILE A 36 -1.35 -2.49 -0.63
CA ILE A 36 -2.58 -3.09 -1.14
C ILE A 36 -2.72 -4.53 -0.61
N GLN A 37 -3.92 -4.86 -0.13
CA GLN A 37 -4.31 -6.20 0.30
C GLN A 37 -5.14 -6.85 -0.82
N ARG A 38 -4.49 -7.54 -1.78
CA ARG A 38 -5.17 -8.16 -2.93
C ARG A 38 -5.94 -9.41 -2.53
N GLY A 39 -7.25 -9.40 -2.74
CA GLY A 39 -8.15 -10.51 -2.45
C GLY A 39 -9.24 -10.17 -1.45
N ALA A 40 -9.67 -8.91 -1.38
CA ALA A 40 -10.81 -8.51 -0.57
C ALA A 40 -10.64 -8.85 0.92
N ALA A 41 -9.68 -8.21 1.59
CA ALA A 41 -9.42 -8.44 3.00
C ALA A 41 -10.66 -8.18 3.87
N ASP A 42 -10.95 -9.09 4.79
CA ASP A 42 -12.14 -9.04 5.63
C ASP A 42 -12.03 -7.95 6.71
N GLY A 43 -12.69 -6.83 6.50
CA GLY A 43 -12.72 -5.70 7.42
C GLY A 43 -13.36 -6.03 8.76
N LEU A 44 -14.48 -6.78 8.76
CA LEU A 44 -15.20 -7.17 9.97
C LEU A 44 -14.42 -8.15 10.86
N HIS A 45 -13.50 -8.92 10.27
CA HIS A 45 -12.64 -9.83 11.02
C HIS A 45 -11.32 -9.20 11.41
N THR A 46 -10.94 -8.09 10.76
CA THR A 46 -9.73 -7.32 11.04
C THR A 46 -9.96 -6.26 12.12
N VAL A 47 -11.00 -5.44 11.96
CA VAL A 47 -11.46 -4.43 12.92
C VAL A 47 -12.87 -4.84 13.35
N ILE A 48 -12.95 -5.49 14.49
CA ILE A 48 -14.10 -6.24 14.96
C ILE A 48 -15.08 -5.28 15.65
N PRO A 49 -16.35 -5.18 15.21
CA PRO A 49 -17.34 -4.33 15.84
C PRO A 49 -17.94 -5.02 17.08
N THR A 50 -17.20 -5.05 18.16
CA THR A 50 -17.53 -5.80 19.40
C THR A 50 -18.80 -5.33 20.08
N ALA A 51 -19.21 -4.08 19.88
CA ALA A 51 -20.46 -3.55 20.42
C ALA A 51 -21.69 -3.83 19.54
N ASP A 52 -21.52 -4.35 18.32
CA ASP A 52 -22.64 -4.68 17.45
C ASP A 52 -23.11 -6.12 17.68
N PRO A 53 -24.34 -6.33 18.21
CA PRO A 53 -24.85 -7.68 18.48
C PRO A 53 -25.05 -8.54 17.23
N GLY A 54 -25.12 -7.91 16.04
CA GLY A 54 -25.19 -8.59 14.75
C GLY A 54 -23.92 -9.33 14.39
N TYR A 55 -22.77 -8.89 14.89
CA TYR A 55 -21.47 -9.47 14.53
C TYR A 55 -21.38 -10.96 14.88
N ALA A 56 -21.60 -11.32 16.13
CA ALA A 56 -21.48 -12.71 16.57
C ALA A 56 -22.51 -13.60 15.85
N ARG A 57 -23.73 -13.11 15.67
CA ARG A 57 -24.81 -13.85 14.97
C ARG A 57 -24.46 -14.13 13.51
N LEU A 58 -23.94 -13.15 12.78
CA LEU A 58 -23.59 -13.28 11.36
C LEU A 58 -22.33 -14.10 11.14
N ARG A 59 -21.37 -13.97 12.02
CA ARG A 59 -20.08 -14.66 11.92
C ARG A 59 -20.12 -16.09 12.45
N GLY A 60 -21.05 -16.42 13.35
CA GLY A 60 -21.17 -17.77 13.88
C GLY A 60 -19.84 -18.31 14.42
N ALA A 61 -19.35 -19.42 13.87
CA ALA A 61 -18.08 -20.03 14.27
C ALA A 61 -16.83 -19.18 13.93
N LEU A 62 -16.96 -18.18 13.04
CA LEU A 62 -15.89 -17.22 12.73
C LEU A 62 -15.89 -16.03 13.70
N ALA A 63 -16.88 -15.87 14.56
CA ALA A 63 -16.92 -14.74 15.49
C ALA A 63 -15.74 -14.80 16.45
N ILE A 64 -15.06 -13.67 16.63
CA ILE A 64 -13.99 -13.52 17.61
C ILE A 64 -14.60 -12.92 18.89
N ALA A 65 -14.42 -13.61 19.99
CA ALA A 65 -14.87 -13.13 21.28
C ALA A 65 -14.10 -11.87 21.71
N PRO A 66 -14.75 -10.85 22.31
CA PRO A 66 -14.11 -9.59 22.67
C PRO A 66 -12.85 -9.76 23.52
N GLU A 67 -12.82 -10.75 24.41
CA GLU A 67 -11.68 -11.07 25.28
C GLU A 67 -10.48 -11.65 24.53
N SER A 68 -10.69 -12.17 23.31
CA SER A 68 -9.65 -12.69 22.42
C SER A 68 -9.13 -11.65 21.41
N ALA A 69 -9.67 -10.44 21.44
CA ALA A 69 -9.32 -9.36 20.54
C ALA A 69 -8.58 -8.23 21.31
N LEU A 70 -7.87 -7.38 20.54
CA LEU A 70 -7.15 -6.23 21.10
C LEU A 70 -8.10 -5.02 21.07
N ARG A 71 -8.53 -4.57 22.25
CA ARG A 71 -9.49 -3.47 22.36
C ARG A 71 -8.93 -2.18 21.78
N LEU A 72 -9.71 -1.52 20.93
CA LEU A 72 -9.40 -0.18 20.40
C LEU A 72 -10.17 0.90 21.18
N ASP A 73 -11.48 0.79 21.21
CA ASP A 73 -12.35 1.75 21.91
C ASP A 73 -13.59 1.03 22.53
N GLY A 74 -14.67 1.76 22.74
CA GLY A 74 -15.92 1.20 23.30
C GLY A 74 -16.71 0.35 22.30
N SER A 75 -16.41 0.44 21.01
CA SER A 75 -17.19 -0.17 19.93
C SER A 75 -16.41 -1.20 19.11
N PHE A 76 -15.09 -1.06 19.04
CA PHE A 76 -14.24 -1.84 18.13
C PHE A 76 -13.04 -2.46 18.87
N ALA A 77 -12.62 -3.60 18.33
CA ALA A 77 -11.36 -4.25 18.70
C ALA A 77 -10.61 -4.69 17.43
N LEU A 78 -9.31 -4.87 17.56
CA LEU A 78 -8.45 -5.34 16.49
C LEU A 78 -8.19 -6.84 16.63
N HIS A 79 -8.05 -7.55 15.52
CA HIS A 79 -7.69 -8.96 15.53
C HIS A 79 -6.36 -9.17 16.28
N SER A 80 -6.28 -10.20 17.13
CA SER A 80 -5.13 -10.47 18.00
C SER A 80 -3.79 -10.67 17.28
N SER A 81 -3.81 -10.98 15.98
CA SER A 81 -2.60 -11.08 15.15
C SER A 81 -1.95 -9.72 14.80
N LEU A 82 -2.53 -8.60 15.18
CA LEU A 82 -2.06 -7.24 14.83
C LEU A 82 -1.50 -6.50 16.05
N ALA A 83 -0.63 -7.16 16.82
CA ALA A 83 -0.09 -6.63 18.06
C ALA A 83 0.76 -5.35 17.86
N THR A 84 1.57 -5.29 16.80
CA THR A 84 2.34 -4.07 16.46
C THR A 84 1.42 -2.92 16.07
N LEU A 85 0.39 -3.20 15.27
CA LEU A 85 -0.57 -2.17 14.85
C LEU A 85 -1.38 -1.64 16.04
N HIS A 86 -1.71 -2.52 17.01
CA HIS A 86 -2.36 -2.11 18.26
C HIS A 86 -1.44 -1.21 19.10
N ALA A 87 -0.16 -1.57 19.25
CA ALA A 87 0.81 -0.72 19.92
C ALA A 87 1.00 0.66 19.23
N LEU A 88 0.90 0.69 17.89
CA LEU A 88 0.87 1.96 17.14
C LEU A 88 -0.40 2.77 17.42
N TYR A 89 -1.55 2.10 17.58
CA TYR A 89 -2.79 2.76 17.94
C TYR A 89 -2.69 3.42 19.32
N ASP A 90 -2.20 2.70 20.33
CA ASP A 90 -2.00 3.22 21.68
C ASP A 90 -1.00 4.38 21.72
N ALA A 91 0.01 4.35 20.83
CA ALA A 91 0.99 5.42 20.67
C ALA A 91 0.46 6.63 19.85
N GLY A 92 -0.80 6.61 19.41
CA GLY A 92 -1.37 7.66 18.56
C GLY A 92 -0.74 7.73 17.16
N GLN A 93 -0.28 6.59 16.64
CA GLN A 93 0.37 6.43 15.33
C GLN A 93 -0.40 5.51 14.37
N ALA A 94 -1.60 5.09 14.74
CA ALA A 94 -2.49 4.33 13.88
C ALA A 94 -3.94 4.82 14.03
N SER A 95 -4.65 4.88 12.90
CA SER A 95 -6.11 5.06 12.83
C SER A 95 -6.70 3.98 11.94
N PHE A 96 -7.84 3.45 12.34
CA PHE A 96 -8.59 2.47 11.56
C PHE A 96 -9.86 3.11 11.02
N PHE A 97 -10.18 2.84 9.75
CA PHE A 97 -11.36 3.34 9.06
C PHE A 97 -12.24 2.16 8.71
N HIS A 98 -13.50 2.18 9.13
CA HIS A 98 -14.42 1.08 8.88
C HIS A 98 -15.55 1.49 7.94
N ALA A 99 -16.21 0.49 7.36
CA ALA A 99 -17.24 0.67 6.34
C ALA A 99 -16.77 1.49 5.14
N VAL A 100 -15.51 1.29 4.75
CA VAL A 100 -14.84 1.99 3.64
C VAL A 100 -15.02 1.20 2.35
N ALA A 101 -15.23 1.87 1.23
CA ALA A 101 -15.18 1.23 -0.09
C ALA A 101 -14.75 2.20 -1.19
N SER A 102 -14.21 1.64 -2.29
CA SER A 102 -14.16 2.28 -3.60
C SER A 102 -15.58 2.45 -4.16
N PRO A 103 -15.81 3.14 -5.27
CA PRO A 103 -17.14 3.21 -5.89
C PRO A 103 -17.65 1.87 -6.47
N TYR A 104 -16.81 0.87 -6.58
CA TYR A 104 -17.12 -0.44 -7.16
C TYR A 104 -18.03 -1.30 -6.28
N ARG A 105 -19.00 -2.04 -6.91
CA ARG A 105 -19.99 -2.85 -6.17
C ARG A 105 -20.20 -4.26 -6.75
N GLU A 106 -19.56 -4.61 -7.87
CA GLU A 106 -19.84 -5.86 -8.60
C GLU A 106 -18.99 -7.06 -8.14
N ARG A 107 -18.07 -6.85 -7.19
CA ARG A 107 -17.36 -7.92 -6.45
C ARG A 107 -16.42 -8.79 -7.31
N SER A 108 -15.92 -8.26 -8.45
CA SER A 108 -14.88 -8.89 -9.25
C SER A 108 -13.51 -8.36 -8.83
N HIS A 109 -12.57 -9.22 -8.48
CA HIS A 109 -11.22 -8.80 -8.07
C HIS A 109 -10.52 -8.00 -9.16
N PHE A 110 -10.58 -8.44 -10.42
CA PHE A 110 -9.90 -7.75 -11.52
C PHE A 110 -10.40 -6.32 -11.70
N ASP A 111 -11.72 -6.16 -11.71
CA ASP A 111 -12.35 -4.86 -11.90
C ASP A 111 -12.19 -3.97 -10.66
N GLY A 112 -12.41 -4.55 -9.47
CA GLY A 112 -12.24 -3.84 -8.21
C GLY A 112 -10.81 -3.34 -7.99
N GLN A 113 -9.80 -4.17 -8.29
CA GLN A 113 -8.41 -3.77 -8.24
C GLN A 113 -8.09 -2.70 -9.29
N ASN A 114 -8.61 -2.83 -10.51
CA ASN A 114 -8.43 -1.80 -11.53
C ASN A 114 -8.99 -0.46 -11.07
N ILE A 115 -10.21 -0.42 -10.51
CA ILE A 115 -10.83 0.80 -9.99
C ILE A 115 -10.05 1.36 -8.79
N LEU A 116 -9.65 0.50 -7.84
CA LEU A 116 -8.84 0.92 -6.70
C LEU A 116 -7.51 1.57 -7.14
N GLU A 117 -6.86 1.00 -8.14
CA GLU A 117 -5.54 1.43 -8.59
C GLU A 117 -5.59 2.60 -9.58
N THR A 118 -6.61 2.68 -10.41
CA THR A 118 -6.77 3.81 -11.33
C THR A 118 -7.50 4.99 -10.71
N GLY A 119 -8.31 4.76 -9.68
CA GLY A 119 -9.17 5.79 -9.10
C GLY A 119 -10.36 6.16 -9.99
N GLY A 120 -10.67 5.34 -10.99
CA GLY A 120 -11.84 5.50 -11.85
C GLY A 120 -13.13 5.01 -11.19
N ARG A 121 -14.28 5.25 -11.84
CA ARG A 121 -15.59 4.74 -11.42
C ARG A 121 -16.03 3.52 -12.21
N ALA A 122 -15.47 3.31 -13.39
CA ALA A 122 -15.70 2.14 -14.22
C ALA A 122 -14.37 1.44 -14.49
N ALA A 123 -14.39 0.12 -14.48
CA ALA A 123 -13.19 -0.68 -14.72
C ALA A 123 -12.64 -0.39 -16.13
N TYR A 124 -11.32 -0.27 -16.23
CA TYR A 124 -10.56 -0.04 -17.47
C TYR A 124 -10.85 1.30 -18.19
N ALA A 125 -11.65 2.19 -17.63
CA ALA A 125 -11.89 3.52 -18.17
C ALA A 125 -10.64 4.39 -18.16
N LEU A 126 -9.94 4.44 -17.05
CA LEU A 126 -8.66 5.13 -16.92
C LEU A 126 -7.50 4.18 -17.24
N LYS A 127 -6.47 4.72 -17.90
CA LYS A 127 -5.29 3.95 -18.35
C LYS A 127 -4.05 4.19 -17.50
N ASP A 128 -4.10 5.14 -16.58
CA ASP A 128 -3.06 5.50 -15.64
C ASP A 128 -3.54 5.35 -14.20
N GLY A 129 -2.60 5.15 -13.28
CA GLY A 129 -2.86 4.96 -11.86
C GLY A 129 -2.85 6.27 -11.07
N TRP A 130 -3.65 6.34 -9.99
CA TRP A 130 -3.71 7.53 -9.15
C TRP A 130 -2.37 7.86 -8.47
N MET A 131 -1.55 6.86 -8.14
CA MET A 131 -0.22 7.10 -7.58
C MET A 131 0.74 7.70 -8.61
N ASN A 132 0.64 7.31 -9.90
CA ASN A 132 1.44 7.95 -10.95
C ASN A 132 1.03 9.42 -11.13
N ARG A 133 -0.26 9.73 -11.07
CA ARG A 133 -0.75 11.12 -11.06
C ARG A 133 -0.26 11.90 -9.83
N LEU A 134 -0.19 11.24 -8.65
CA LEU A 134 0.42 11.85 -7.45
C LEU A 134 1.91 12.16 -7.68
N VAL A 135 2.67 11.21 -8.23
CA VAL A 135 4.10 11.43 -8.56
C VAL A 135 4.25 12.59 -9.54
N ALA A 136 3.41 12.65 -10.60
CA ALA A 136 3.43 13.75 -11.57
C ALA A 136 3.15 15.10 -10.90
N LEU A 137 2.18 15.16 -9.99
CA LEU A 137 1.86 16.38 -9.22
C LEU A 137 3.02 16.83 -8.32
N LEU A 138 3.86 15.89 -7.87
CA LEU A 138 4.99 16.12 -6.97
C LEU A 138 6.34 16.18 -7.67
N SER A 139 6.43 15.86 -8.96
CA SER A 139 7.69 15.74 -9.71
C SER A 139 8.54 17.01 -9.68
N GLN A 140 7.92 18.19 -9.73
CA GLN A 140 8.60 19.49 -9.59
C GLN A 140 9.25 19.69 -8.21
N ARG A 141 8.94 18.85 -7.24
CA ARG A 141 9.54 18.86 -5.89
C ARG A 141 10.61 17.78 -5.70
N GLY A 142 11.09 17.16 -6.81
CA GLY A 142 12.13 16.13 -6.77
C GLY A 142 11.70 14.81 -6.11
N ARG A 143 10.39 14.53 -6.05
CA ARG A 143 9.87 13.30 -5.41
C ARG A 143 9.69 12.21 -6.43
N SER A 144 10.18 11.02 -6.11
CA SER A 144 10.08 9.81 -6.92
C SER A 144 9.32 8.70 -6.20
N ALA A 145 8.95 7.67 -6.93
CA ALA A 145 8.26 6.50 -6.39
C ALA A 145 8.97 5.20 -6.75
N ILE A 146 8.66 4.13 -6.01
CA ILE A 146 9.09 2.76 -6.27
C ILE A 146 7.96 1.78 -5.97
N ALA A 147 7.85 0.72 -6.76
CA ALA A 147 7.00 -0.43 -6.46
C ALA A 147 7.84 -1.56 -5.85
N PHE A 148 7.37 -2.15 -4.76
CA PHE A 148 7.89 -3.42 -4.23
C PHE A 148 6.97 -4.54 -4.71
N ALA A 149 7.15 -4.91 -5.97
CA ALA A 149 6.38 -5.91 -6.70
C ALA A 149 7.19 -6.44 -7.89
N PRO A 150 6.90 -7.64 -8.42
CA PRO A 150 7.60 -8.19 -9.58
C PRO A 150 7.46 -7.35 -10.86
N THR A 151 6.35 -6.62 -10.98
CA THR A 151 6.05 -5.70 -12.07
C THR A 151 5.47 -4.42 -11.52
N VAL A 152 5.52 -3.32 -12.29
CA VAL A 152 4.92 -2.06 -11.86
C VAL A 152 3.40 -2.21 -11.77
N PRO A 153 2.78 -2.07 -10.57
CA PRO A 153 1.34 -2.14 -10.38
C PRO A 153 0.61 -1.04 -11.14
N MET A 154 -0.67 -1.27 -11.44
CA MET A 154 -1.50 -0.32 -12.20
C MET A 154 -1.54 1.07 -11.53
N ALA A 155 -1.57 1.13 -10.20
CA ALA A 155 -1.56 2.39 -9.46
C ALA A 155 -0.37 3.31 -9.79
N LEU A 156 0.78 2.73 -10.13
CA LEU A 156 2.02 3.43 -10.46
C LEU A 156 2.30 3.53 -11.95
N ARG A 157 1.46 2.98 -12.84
CA ARG A 157 1.58 3.13 -14.29
C ARG A 157 1.01 4.47 -14.75
N GLY A 158 1.68 5.10 -15.72
CA GLY A 158 1.23 6.38 -16.29
C GLY A 158 2.33 7.10 -17.05
N SER A 159 2.25 8.42 -17.10
CA SER A 159 3.17 9.28 -17.89
C SER A 159 4.59 9.31 -17.33
N LEU A 160 4.77 9.04 -16.04
CA LEU A 160 6.09 9.01 -15.42
C LEU A 160 6.56 7.57 -15.24
N PRO A 161 7.81 7.24 -15.62
CA PRO A 161 8.39 5.93 -15.35
C PRO A 161 8.60 5.75 -13.84
N VAL A 162 8.18 4.60 -13.31
CA VAL A 162 8.38 4.21 -11.92
C VAL A 162 9.07 2.86 -11.89
N PRO A 163 10.21 2.70 -11.21
CA PRO A 163 10.88 1.41 -11.08
C PRO A 163 10.08 0.45 -10.19
N SER A 164 10.20 -0.84 -10.48
CA SER A 164 9.78 -1.91 -9.58
C SER A 164 10.99 -2.67 -9.08
N TYR A 165 10.91 -3.12 -7.83
CA TYR A 165 11.91 -3.97 -7.20
C TYR A 165 11.22 -5.16 -6.55
N ALA A 166 11.68 -6.35 -6.88
CA ALA A 166 11.37 -7.59 -6.16
C ALA A 166 12.66 -8.39 -6.04
N PRO A 167 12.99 -8.94 -4.88
CA PRO A 167 14.10 -9.88 -4.75
C PRO A 167 13.92 -11.05 -5.70
N SER A 168 14.96 -11.39 -6.41
CA SER A 168 14.98 -12.51 -7.35
C SER A 168 15.70 -13.71 -6.72
N GLY A 169 15.13 -14.92 -6.87
CA GLY A 169 15.80 -16.18 -6.60
C GLY A 169 16.70 -16.66 -7.73
N LEU A 170 16.75 -15.90 -8.80
CA LEU A 170 17.63 -16.22 -9.93
C LEU A 170 19.08 -15.85 -9.58
N PRO A 171 20.07 -16.61 -10.09
CA PRO A 171 21.46 -16.24 -9.96
C PRO A 171 21.68 -14.83 -10.52
N ASP A 172 22.58 -14.07 -9.88
CA ASP A 172 22.96 -12.78 -10.40
C ASP A 172 23.49 -12.89 -11.82
N ALA A 173 23.00 -12.03 -12.70
CA ALA A 173 23.55 -11.93 -14.03
C ALA A 173 25.00 -11.44 -13.94
N ASN A 174 25.92 -12.11 -14.65
CA ASN A 174 27.31 -11.67 -14.69
C ASN A 174 27.43 -10.31 -15.43
N GLU A 175 28.52 -9.61 -15.17
CA GLU A 175 28.76 -8.26 -15.72
C GLU A 175 28.75 -8.26 -17.27
N ASP A 176 29.25 -9.33 -17.91
CA ASP A 176 29.28 -9.46 -19.37
C ASP A 176 27.85 -9.51 -19.95
N LEU A 177 26.96 -10.28 -19.33
CA LEU A 177 25.54 -10.33 -19.74
C LEU A 177 24.86 -8.98 -19.54
N MET A 178 25.13 -8.32 -18.43
CA MET A 178 24.58 -6.99 -18.13
C MET A 178 25.00 -5.95 -19.18
N LEU A 179 26.27 -5.95 -19.55
CA LEU A 179 26.79 -5.06 -20.60
C LEU A 179 26.19 -5.35 -21.97
N ARG A 180 25.99 -6.62 -22.32
CA ARG A 180 25.35 -7.00 -23.60
C ARG A 180 23.89 -6.55 -23.66
N VAL A 181 23.14 -6.71 -22.58
CA VAL A 181 21.75 -6.23 -22.52
C VAL A 181 21.68 -4.72 -22.60
N GLN A 182 22.57 -4.01 -21.91
CA GLN A 182 22.67 -2.55 -22.00
C GLN A 182 22.97 -2.08 -23.45
N GLN A 183 23.89 -2.75 -24.14
CA GLN A 183 24.19 -2.43 -25.53
C GLN A 183 23.02 -2.72 -26.47
N LEU A 184 22.30 -3.83 -26.23
CA LEU A 184 21.12 -4.19 -27.01
C LEU A 184 20.01 -3.14 -26.89
N TYR A 185 19.83 -2.56 -25.69
CA TYR A 185 18.80 -1.57 -25.40
C TYR A 185 19.22 -0.11 -25.69
N ALA A 186 20.52 0.12 -25.99
CA ALA A 186 21.06 1.48 -26.13
C ALA A 186 20.36 2.32 -27.23
N ASN A 187 19.88 1.68 -28.29
CA ASN A 187 19.25 2.35 -29.43
C ASN A 187 17.72 2.41 -29.34
N ASP A 188 17.11 1.81 -28.33
CA ASP A 188 15.68 1.88 -28.06
C ASP A 188 15.43 2.79 -26.85
N PRO A 189 14.87 4.02 -27.04
CA PRO A 189 14.71 4.97 -25.96
C PRO A 189 13.84 4.43 -24.80
N GLN A 190 12.84 3.59 -25.12
CA GLN A 190 11.95 3.02 -24.11
C GLN A 190 12.65 1.91 -23.30
N LEU A 191 13.31 0.98 -23.97
CA LEU A 191 14.04 -0.11 -23.31
C LEU A 191 15.26 0.43 -22.56
N HIS A 192 15.96 1.43 -23.10
CA HIS A 192 17.08 2.07 -22.43
C HIS A 192 16.64 2.76 -21.12
N ALA A 193 15.53 3.48 -21.13
CA ALA A 193 14.98 4.12 -19.90
C ALA A 193 14.58 3.09 -18.85
N LEU A 194 13.92 1.99 -19.26
CA LEU A 194 13.55 0.90 -18.36
C LEU A 194 14.77 0.18 -17.76
N TRP A 195 15.79 -0.05 -18.59
CA TRP A 195 17.05 -0.65 -18.15
C TRP A 195 17.77 0.22 -17.14
N SER A 196 17.89 1.52 -17.41
CA SER A 196 18.53 2.46 -16.49
C SER A 196 17.81 2.49 -15.14
N ALA A 197 16.47 2.59 -15.14
CA ALA A 197 15.67 2.55 -13.93
C ALA A 197 15.84 1.23 -13.14
N ALA A 198 15.95 0.08 -13.83
CA ALA A 198 16.19 -1.20 -13.18
C ALA A 198 17.60 -1.27 -12.56
N MET A 199 18.62 -0.72 -13.23
CA MET A 199 19.98 -0.65 -12.70
C MET A 199 20.12 0.28 -11.50
N ASP A 200 19.43 1.41 -11.52
CA ASP A 200 19.35 2.34 -10.38
C ASP A 200 18.69 1.66 -9.18
N ALA A 201 17.58 0.96 -9.39
CA ALA A 201 16.91 0.19 -8.34
C ALA A 201 17.83 -0.91 -7.77
N ARG A 202 18.56 -1.64 -8.63
CA ARG A 202 19.55 -2.64 -8.21
C ARG A 202 20.70 -2.00 -7.42
N GLY A 203 21.21 -0.86 -7.87
CA GLY A 203 22.25 -0.10 -7.16
C GLY A 203 21.78 0.37 -5.77
N MET A 204 20.50 0.77 -5.64
CA MET A 204 19.91 1.12 -4.35
C MET A 204 19.78 -0.09 -3.42
N ALA A 205 19.51 -1.27 -3.97
CA ALA A 205 19.42 -2.53 -3.22
C ALA A 205 20.80 -3.10 -2.84
N GLY A 206 21.89 -2.55 -3.36
CA GLY A 206 23.25 -3.07 -3.24
C GLY A 206 23.64 -3.52 -1.84
N GLY A 207 24.08 -4.78 -1.72
CA GLY A 207 24.50 -5.41 -0.45
C GLY A 207 23.38 -6.11 0.33
N MET A 208 22.13 -6.09 -0.14
CA MET A 208 21.04 -6.86 0.45
C MET A 208 20.85 -8.23 -0.23
N ASP A 209 21.94 -8.82 -0.74
CA ASP A 209 21.96 -10.14 -1.37
C ASP A 209 21.72 -11.25 -0.33
N GLY A 210 20.49 -11.31 0.16
CA GLY A 210 19.98 -12.47 0.86
C GLY A 210 19.48 -13.48 -0.18
N LYS A 211 19.99 -14.72 -0.14
CA LYS A 211 19.45 -15.85 -0.90
C LYS A 211 17.94 -15.76 -0.88
N ALA A 212 17.31 -15.74 -2.07
CA ALA A 212 15.88 -15.65 -2.22
C ALA A 212 15.18 -16.86 -1.57
N ARG A 213 15.08 -16.82 -0.28
CA ARG A 213 14.04 -17.50 0.49
C ARG A 213 12.75 -16.72 0.25
N ARG A 214 11.59 -17.40 0.32
CA ARG A 214 10.28 -16.76 0.43
C ARG A 214 10.46 -15.55 1.33
N GLN A 215 10.33 -14.35 0.76
CA GLN A 215 10.71 -13.13 1.46
C GLN A 215 9.85 -12.99 2.71
N GLU A 216 10.47 -13.07 3.88
CA GLU A 216 9.79 -12.85 5.15
C GLU A 216 9.20 -11.43 5.15
N PRO A 217 7.93 -11.24 5.52
CA PRO A 217 7.27 -9.93 5.45
C PRO A 217 8.05 -8.81 6.15
N GLY A 218 8.69 -9.10 7.27
CA GLY A 218 9.51 -8.13 7.99
C GLY A 218 10.76 -7.70 7.23
N GLU A 219 11.36 -8.59 6.43
CA GLU A 219 12.50 -8.26 5.56
C GLU A 219 12.06 -7.36 4.41
N LEU A 220 10.89 -7.63 3.81
CA LEU A 220 10.30 -6.76 2.81
C LEU A 220 10.08 -5.34 3.39
N GLY A 221 9.57 -5.25 4.61
CA GLY A 221 9.41 -3.97 5.31
C GLY A 221 10.74 -3.24 5.52
N ARG A 222 11.77 -3.93 6.03
CA ARG A 222 13.11 -3.34 6.22
C ARG A 222 13.75 -2.92 4.90
N MET A 223 13.59 -3.72 3.86
CA MET A 223 14.08 -3.38 2.52
C MET A 223 13.39 -2.13 1.97
N ALA A 224 12.06 -2.05 2.01
CA ALA A 224 11.33 -0.86 1.60
C ALA A 224 11.79 0.38 2.38
N ALA A 225 12.01 0.23 3.69
CA ALA A 225 12.55 1.28 4.54
C ALA A 225 13.95 1.74 4.09
N ALA A 226 14.83 0.83 3.72
CA ALA A 226 16.19 1.16 3.27
C ALA A 226 16.18 2.05 2.02
N PHE A 227 15.25 1.82 1.08
CA PHE A 227 15.07 2.71 -0.07
C PHE A 227 14.50 4.07 0.35
N LEU A 228 13.46 4.08 1.17
CA LEU A 228 12.76 5.28 1.59
C LEU A 228 13.58 6.18 2.53
N ALA A 229 14.48 5.60 3.34
CA ALA A 229 15.28 6.34 4.30
C ALA A 229 16.44 7.14 3.67
N ARG A 230 16.85 6.77 2.45
CA ARG A 230 17.96 7.46 1.75
C ARG A 230 17.61 8.92 1.50
N ALA A 231 18.61 9.80 1.55
CA ALA A 231 18.45 11.21 1.24
C ALA A 231 18.01 11.43 -0.22
N ASP A 232 18.57 10.64 -1.13
CA ASP A 232 18.27 10.61 -2.58
C ASP A 232 17.20 9.58 -2.98
N GLY A 233 16.65 8.85 -2.04
CA GLY A 233 15.68 7.77 -2.28
C GLY A 233 14.27 8.26 -2.58
N PRO A 234 13.39 7.32 -3.00
CA PRO A 234 12.00 7.62 -3.27
C PRO A 234 11.26 8.08 -2.00
N ARG A 235 10.23 8.90 -2.21
CA ARG A 235 9.34 9.35 -1.11
C ARG A 235 7.97 8.69 -1.16
N ILE A 236 7.70 7.97 -2.23
CA ILE A 236 6.43 7.25 -2.44
C ILE A 236 6.79 5.79 -2.72
N ALA A 237 6.08 4.87 -2.06
CA ALA A 237 6.24 3.44 -2.31
C ALA A 237 4.89 2.74 -2.39
N MET A 238 4.83 1.67 -3.17
CA MET A 238 3.72 0.72 -3.16
C MET A 238 4.24 -0.68 -2.84
N ILE A 239 3.55 -1.37 -1.94
CA ILE A 239 3.84 -2.76 -1.57
C ILE A 239 2.59 -3.59 -1.85
N GLU A 240 2.75 -4.72 -2.52
CA GLU A 240 1.64 -5.65 -2.76
C GLU A 240 1.67 -6.80 -1.76
N THR A 241 0.50 -7.10 -1.20
CA THR A 241 0.27 -8.28 -0.36
C THR A 241 -0.91 -9.07 -0.92
N GLY A 242 -0.78 -10.40 -0.99
CA GLY A 242 -1.80 -11.28 -1.56
C GLY A 242 -2.31 -12.31 -0.55
N GLY A 243 -3.25 -13.16 -1.00
CA GLY A 243 -3.78 -14.27 -0.20
C GLY A 243 -4.91 -13.87 0.74
N TRP A 244 -5.55 -12.71 0.51
CA TRP A 244 -6.65 -12.20 1.33
C TRP A 244 -8.01 -12.79 0.94
N ASP A 245 -8.10 -13.52 -0.17
CA ASP A 245 -9.33 -14.17 -0.64
C ASP A 245 -9.60 -15.47 0.14
N THR A 246 -10.36 -15.32 1.23
CA THR A 246 -10.55 -16.37 2.24
C THR A 246 -11.97 -16.97 2.21
N HIS A 247 -12.33 -17.61 1.10
CA HIS A 247 -13.62 -18.30 0.95
C HIS A 247 -13.77 -19.53 1.86
N SER A 248 -12.67 -20.13 2.33
CA SER A 248 -12.69 -21.29 3.19
C SER A 248 -11.58 -21.25 4.23
N GLY A 249 -11.81 -21.83 5.42
CA GLY A 249 -10.82 -21.89 6.49
C GLY A 249 -10.26 -20.53 6.89
N GLN A 250 -11.10 -19.50 6.87
CA GLN A 250 -10.70 -18.10 7.01
C GLN A 250 -9.97 -17.82 8.32
N ALA A 251 -10.40 -18.39 9.43
CA ALA A 251 -9.83 -18.10 10.74
C ALA A 251 -8.30 -18.24 10.74
N GLY A 252 -7.77 -19.37 10.28
CA GLY A 252 -6.31 -19.60 10.23
C GLY A 252 -5.60 -18.83 9.11
N ARG A 253 -6.21 -18.77 7.92
CA ARG A 253 -5.63 -18.12 6.74
C ARG A 253 -5.53 -16.61 6.95
N LEU A 254 -6.61 -15.96 7.40
CA LEU A 254 -6.62 -14.53 7.65
C LEU A 254 -5.70 -14.16 8.80
N ALA A 255 -5.69 -14.93 9.90
CA ALA A 255 -4.76 -14.71 11.01
C ALA A 255 -3.29 -14.75 10.55
N ALA A 256 -2.93 -15.65 9.62
CA ALA A 256 -1.59 -15.68 9.04
C ALA A 256 -1.30 -14.43 8.19
N GLN A 257 -2.23 -14.00 7.36
CA GLN A 257 -2.06 -12.78 6.55
C GLN A 257 -1.97 -11.51 7.42
N LEU A 258 -2.77 -11.43 8.48
CA LEU A 258 -2.70 -10.32 9.42
C LEU A 258 -1.36 -10.29 10.16
N ARG A 259 -0.82 -11.44 10.60
CA ARG A 259 0.54 -11.51 11.16
C ARG A 259 1.60 -11.07 10.17
N ASN A 260 1.47 -11.47 8.91
CA ASN A 260 2.38 -11.04 7.85
C ASN A 260 2.36 -9.52 7.66
N LEU A 261 1.17 -8.91 7.64
CA LEU A 261 1.00 -7.46 7.57
C LEU A 261 1.61 -6.76 8.80
N ASP A 262 1.35 -7.27 10.01
CA ASP A 262 1.88 -6.76 11.25
C ASP A 262 3.41 -6.76 11.27
N THR A 263 4.01 -7.89 10.85
CA THR A 263 5.46 -8.07 10.75
C THR A 263 6.08 -7.17 9.66
N LEU A 264 5.40 -6.99 8.51
CA LEU A 264 5.82 -6.09 7.45
C LEU A 264 5.89 -4.65 7.95
N VAL A 265 4.85 -4.18 8.63
CA VAL A 265 4.79 -2.83 9.21
C VAL A 265 5.83 -2.65 10.31
N ALA A 266 6.04 -3.67 11.16
CA ALA A 266 7.11 -3.66 12.17
C ALA A 266 8.49 -3.49 11.53
N GLY A 267 8.78 -4.25 10.46
CA GLY A 267 10.04 -4.15 9.71
C GLY A 267 10.21 -2.80 9.02
N LEU A 268 9.14 -2.26 8.45
CA LEU A 268 9.15 -0.93 7.83
C LEU A 268 9.44 0.16 8.88
N ARG A 269 8.76 0.14 10.02
CA ARG A 269 8.99 1.08 11.13
C ARG A 269 10.42 1.00 11.64
N GLN A 270 10.91 -0.21 11.90
CA GLN A 270 12.27 -0.43 12.39
C GLN A 270 13.32 0.11 11.41
N GLY A 271 13.18 -0.19 10.13
CA GLY A 271 14.13 0.22 9.11
C GLY A 271 14.12 1.72 8.81
N LEU A 272 12.97 2.38 8.96
CA LEU A 272 12.86 3.84 8.78
C LEU A 272 13.46 4.62 9.96
N GLY A 273 13.49 4.06 11.17
CA GLY A 273 14.00 4.77 12.34
C GLY A 273 13.32 6.13 12.52
N ALA A 274 14.08 7.21 12.65
CA ALA A 274 13.56 8.57 12.80
C ALA A 274 12.72 9.05 11.60
N ALA A 275 12.93 8.50 10.42
CA ALA A 275 12.11 8.84 9.25
C ALA A 275 10.65 8.38 9.39
N TRP A 276 10.37 7.45 10.30
CA TRP A 276 9.01 7.01 10.64
C TRP A 276 8.12 8.18 11.10
N ASP A 277 8.67 9.15 11.83
CA ASP A 277 7.93 10.31 12.34
C ASP A 277 7.35 11.19 11.22
N HIS A 278 7.90 11.05 10.00
CA HIS A 278 7.46 11.76 8.81
C HIS A 278 6.82 10.83 7.78
N THR A 279 6.51 9.59 8.16
CA THR A 279 5.95 8.58 7.27
C THR A 279 4.46 8.39 7.53
N MET A 280 3.73 8.21 6.44
CA MET A 280 2.32 7.80 6.40
C MET A 280 2.23 6.52 5.57
N VAL A 281 1.62 5.48 6.12
CA VAL A 281 1.32 4.21 5.46
C VAL A 281 -0.18 4.05 5.37
N LEU A 282 -0.71 3.90 4.17
CA LEU A 282 -2.11 3.56 3.92
C LEU A 282 -2.21 2.09 3.54
N VAL A 283 -3.08 1.35 4.22
CA VAL A 283 -3.41 -0.04 3.91
C VAL A 283 -4.86 -0.10 3.45
N ALA A 284 -5.12 -0.69 2.29
CA ALA A 284 -6.47 -0.83 1.75
C ALA A 284 -6.60 -2.07 0.85
N THR A 285 -7.84 -2.47 0.62
CA THR A 285 -8.23 -3.57 -0.27
C THR A 285 -9.27 -3.09 -1.29
N GLU A 286 -9.48 -3.86 -2.36
CA GLU A 286 -10.37 -3.49 -3.48
C GLU A 286 -11.84 -3.43 -3.10
N PHE A 287 -12.29 -4.34 -2.21
CA PHE A 287 -13.64 -4.37 -1.62
C PHE A 287 -13.64 -5.27 -0.37
N GLY A 288 -14.75 -5.34 0.36
CA GLY A 288 -14.87 -6.14 1.57
C GLY A 288 -15.41 -7.55 1.34
N ARG A 289 -15.80 -8.19 2.42
CA ARG A 289 -16.38 -9.54 2.45
C ARG A 289 -17.82 -9.47 2.94
N THR A 290 -18.61 -10.53 2.68
CA THR A 290 -19.97 -10.67 3.23
C THR A 290 -20.00 -10.48 4.74
N ALA A 291 -21.07 -9.90 5.25
CA ALA A 291 -21.23 -9.77 6.70
C ALA A 291 -21.39 -11.14 7.37
N ALA A 292 -22.10 -12.06 6.74
CA ALA A 292 -22.26 -13.44 7.22
C ALA A 292 -21.11 -14.34 6.77
N ALA A 293 -20.80 -15.33 7.62
CA ALA A 293 -19.95 -16.46 7.25
C ALA A 293 -20.67 -17.36 6.23
N ASN A 294 -19.90 -18.00 5.34
CA ASN A 294 -20.40 -19.00 4.40
C ASN A 294 -20.33 -20.43 4.96
N GLY A 295 -20.81 -21.41 4.18
CA GLY A 295 -20.84 -22.83 4.60
C GLY A 295 -19.48 -23.52 4.65
N THR A 296 -18.39 -22.89 4.22
CA THR A 296 -17.03 -23.48 4.17
C THR A 296 -16.08 -22.89 5.22
N GLY A 297 -16.62 -22.18 6.20
CA GLY A 297 -15.82 -21.53 7.26
C GLY A 297 -15.00 -20.36 6.74
N GLY A 298 -15.54 -19.61 5.80
CA GLY A 298 -15.01 -18.39 5.25
C GLY A 298 -16.09 -17.35 5.00
N THR A 299 -15.82 -16.41 4.11
CA THR A 299 -16.76 -15.38 3.67
C THR A 299 -16.67 -15.21 2.15
N ASP A 300 -17.73 -14.72 1.53
CA ASP A 300 -17.73 -14.44 0.10
C ASP A 300 -17.43 -12.96 -0.17
N HIS A 301 -17.29 -12.58 -1.45
CA HIS A 301 -17.04 -11.19 -1.82
C HIS A 301 -18.18 -10.29 -1.39
N GLY A 302 -17.85 -9.15 -0.80
CA GLY A 302 -18.79 -8.16 -0.29
C GLY A 302 -18.43 -6.75 -0.76
N THR A 303 -18.81 -5.72 0.02
CA THR A 303 -18.62 -4.31 -0.38
C THR A 303 -17.82 -3.51 0.64
N GLY A 304 -18.37 -3.25 1.82
CA GLY A 304 -17.68 -2.47 2.86
C GLY A 304 -16.48 -3.20 3.44
N ALA A 305 -15.37 -2.51 3.53
CA ALA A 305 -14.09 -3.01 4.04
C ALA A 305 -13.58 -2.16 5.21
N ALA A 306 -12.37 -2.45 5.67
CA ALA A 306 -11.60 -1.56 6.53
C ALA A 306 -10.36 -1.04 5.78
N ALA A 307 -9.90 0.15 6.15
CA ALA A 307 -8.63 0.72 5.76
C ALA A 307 -7.85 1.17 7.00
N MET A 308 -6.53 1.30 6.88
CA MET A 308 -5.67 1.67 7.99
C MET A 308 -4.75 2.81 7.57
N LEU A 309 -4.56 3.77 8.44
CA LEU A 309 -3.58 4.83 8.27
C LEU A 309 -2.59 4.76 9.44
N LEU A 310 -1.33 4.47 9.13
CA LEU A 310 -0.28 4.17 10.09
C LEU A 310 0.90 5.10 9.87
N GLY A 311 1.68 5.36 10.91
CA GLY A 311 2.92 6.13 10.80
C GLY A 311 3.06 7.20 11.87
N GLY A 312 4.28 7.66 12.12
CA GLY A 312 4.54 8.71 13.10
C GLY A 312 3.89 10.04 12.75
N ALA A 313 3.68 10.29 11.43
CA ALA A 313 2.98 11.47 10.93
C ALA A 313 1.46 11.44 11.18
N VAL A 314 0.87 10.28 11.50
CA VAL A 314 -0.58 10.10 11.62
C VAL A 314 -1.09 10.64 12.95
N GLN A 315 -2.24 11.30 12.92
CA GLN A 315 -3.02 11.63 14.09
C GLN A 315 -3.90 10.42 14.44
N GLY A 316 -3.31 9.45 15.14
CA GLY A 316 -3.90 8.16 15.43
C GLY A 316 -4.65 8.08 16.76
N GLY A 317 -4.80 6.82 17.25
CA GLY A 317 -5.51 6.53 18.49
C GLY A 317 -7.03 6.59 18.32
N ARG A 318 -7.57 6.33 17.12
CA ARG A 318 -9.01 6.41 16.86
C ARG A 318 -9.47 5.41 15.80
N VAL A 319 -10.72 4.97 15.94
CA VAL A 319 -11.47 4.31 14.87
C VAL A 319 -12.42 5.35 14.27
N VAL A 320 -12.37 5.51 12.95
CA VAL A 320 -13.24 6.41 12.18
C VAL A 320 -14.25 5.55 11.44
N ALA A 321 -15.50 5.58 11.90
CA ALA A 321 -16.59 4.84 11.30
C ALA A 321 -17.88 5.65 11.43
N ASP A 322 -18.59 5.83 10.33
CA ASP A 322 -19.99 6.15 10.31
C ASP A 322 -20.71 4.78 10.27
N TRP A 323 -20.81 4.16 11.46
CA TRP A 323 -21.15 2.75 11.55
C TRP A 323 -22.61 2.49 11.17
N PRO A 324 -22.87 1.73 10.10
CA PRO A 324 -24.23 1.54 9.60
C PRO A 324 -25.04 0.51 10.41
N GLY A 325 -24.36 -0.35 11.20
CA GLY A 325 -24.97 -1.51 11.85
C GLY A 325 -24.92 -2.79 11.02
N LEU A 326 -25.24 -3.89 11.68
CA LEU A 326 -25.32 -5.23 11.09
C LEU A 326 -26.71 -5.88 11.23
N ALA A 327 -27.74 -5.09 11.50
CA ALA A 327 -29.13 -5.56 11.38
C ALA A 327 -29.48 -5.79 9.90
N PRO A 328 -30.44 -6.67 9.57
CA PRO A 328 -30.75 -7.01 8.18
C PRO A 328 -31.07 -5.79 7.29
N GLY A 329 -31.73 -4.78 7.84
CA GLY A 329 -32.05 -3.53 7.11
C GLY A 329 -30.87 -2.58 6.92
N ASP A 330 -29.80 -2.74 7.71
CA ASP A 330 -28.59 -1.89 7.66
C ASP A 330 -27.60 -2.39 6.62
N LEU A 331 -27.69 -3.66 6.24
CA LEU A 331 -26.79 -4.26 5.27
C LEU A 331 -27.07 -3.76 3.85
N PHE A 332 -26.02 -3.61 3.07
CA PHE A 332 -26.12 -3.37 1.64
C PHE A 332 -26.62 -4.64 0.94
N GLU A 333 -27.72 -4.53 0.20
CA GLU A 333 -28.43 -5.64 -0.43
C GLU A 333 -28.81 -6.77 0.57
N GLY A 334 -28.99 -6.43 1.86
CA GLY A 334 -29.31 -7.40 2.91
C GLY A 334 -28.16 -8.41 3.21
N ARG A 335 -26.94 -8.15 2.75
CA ARG A 335 -25.86 -9.14 2.71
C ARG A 335 -24.50 -8.61 3.16
N ASP A 336 -24.11 -7.45 2.68
CA ASP A 336 -22.77 -6.90 2.88
C ASP A 336 -22.75 -5.75 3.89
N LEU A 337 -21.61 -5.49 4.52
CA LEU A 337 -21.45 -4.24 5.27
C LEU A 337 -21.68 -3.05 4.32
N ARG A 338 -22.64 -2.18 4.67
CA ARG A 338 -22.94 -0.98 3.88
C ARG A 338 -21.77 0.00 3.94
N PRO A 339 -21.18 0.40 2.82
CA PRO A 339 -20.16 1.44 2.82
C PRO A 339 -20.74 2.82 3.19
N THR A 340 -20.07 3.52 4.08
CA THR A 340 -20.43 4.88 4.53
C THR A 340 -19.31 5.88 4.28
N LEU A 341 -18.10 5.40 3.98
CA LEU A 341 -16.91 6.20 3.71
C LEU A 341 -16.29 5.83 2.36
N GLY A 342 -16.05 6.83 1.50
CA GLY A 342 -15.33 6.66 0.24
C GLY A 342 -13.81 6.52 0.46
N LEU A 343 -13.22 5.48 -0.11
CA LEU A 343 -11.78 5.26 -0.05
C LEU A 343 -11.01 6.35 -0.84
N ASP A 344 -11.57 6.84 -1.93
CA ASP A 344 -11.08 7.97 -2.71
C ASP A 344 -10.94 9.25 -1.87
N SER A 345 -11.94 9.51 -1.02
CA SER A 345 -11.93 10.66 -0.09
C SER A 345 -10.85 10.50 0.98
N LEU A 346 -10.69 9.30 1.54
CA LEU A 346 -9.63 9.01 2.50
C LEU A 346 -8.24 9.19 1.88
N ILE A 347 -8.01 8.62 0.69
CA ILE A 347 -6.73 8.72 -0.03
C ILE A 347 -6.41 10.17 -0.38
N SER A 348 -7.36 10.88 -0.99
CA SER A 348 -7.12 12.25 -1.44
C SER A 348 -6.86 13.20 -0.27
N GLN A 349 -7.60 13.10 0.83
CA GLN A 349 -7.37 13.91 2.00
C GLN A 349 -6.02 13.58 2.67
N ALA A 350 -5.70 12.30 2.85
CA ALA A 350 -4.43 11.88 3.43
C ALA A 350 -3.23 12.39 2.61
N CYS A 351 -3.31 12.29 1.28
CA CYS A 351 -2.28 12.81 0.38
C CYS A 351 -2.22 14.35 0.40
N ALA A 352 -3.36 15.04 0.43
CA ALA A 352 -3.42 16.50 0.51
C ALA A 352 -2.73 17.03 1.77
N GLU A 353 -3.02 16.42 2.93
CA GLU A 353 -2.39 16.78 4.20
C GLU A 353 -0.88 16.40 4.22
N ALA A 354 -0.52 15.21 3.72
CA ALA A 354 0.87 14.76 3.69
C ALA A 354 1.77 15.68 2.86
N PHE A 355 1.30 16.10 1.70
CA PHE A 355 2.11 16.87 0.75
C PHE A 355 1.80 18.37 0.74
N ARG A 356 0.90 18.83 1.63
CA ARG A 356 0.49 20.24 1.76
C ARG A 356 0.05 20.81 0.41
N ILE A 357 -0.88 20.11 -0.23
CA ILE A 357 -1.52 20.50 -1.49
C ILE A 357 -2.98 20.77 -1.19
N ASP A 358 -3.56 21.72 -1.91
CA ASP A 358 -5.00 22.03 -1.82
C ASP A 358 -5.83 20.76 -1.97
N PRO A 359 -6.76 20.45 -1.03
CA PRO A 359 -7.53 19.22 -1.02
C PRO A 359 -8.35 19.00 -2.29
N GLN A 360 -8.93 20.07 -2.86
CA GLN A 360 -9.75 19.97 -4.07
C GLN A 360 -8.88 19.67 -5.29
N ARG A 361 -7.70 20.30 -5.36
CA ARG A 361 -6.71 20.01 -6.41
C ARG A 361 -6.24 18.56 -6.31
N MET A 362 -5.93 18.09 -5.10
CA MET A 362 -5.51 16.70 -4.87
C MET A 362 -6.61 15.73 -5.32
N ALA A 363 -7.85 15.90 -4.85
CA ALA A 363 -8.96 15.02 -5.19
C ALA A 363 -9.20 14.97 -6.71
N ARG A 364 -9.27 16.11 -7.38
CA ARG A 364 -9.46 16.17 -8.85
C ARG A 364 -8.31 15.55 -9.63
N THR A 365 -7.09 15.63 -9.11
CA THR A 365 -5.92 15.02 -9.77
C THR A 365 -5.92 13.50 -9.59
N LEU A 366 -6.14 13.01 -8.37
CA LEU A 366 -6.06 11.58 -8.09
C LEU A 366 -7.30 10.81 -8.54
N PHE A 367 -8.49 11.43 -8.44
CA PHE A 367 -9.79 10.81 -8.70
C PHE A 367 -10.65 11.71 -9.58
N PRO A 368 -10.32 11.84 -10.87
CA PRO A 368 -10.95 12.82 -11.77
C PRO A 368 -12.46 12.61 -11.92
N ASP A 369 -12.93 11.36 -11.81
CA ASP A 369 -14.33 10.98 -11.96
C ASP A 369 -15.13 11.01 -10.63
N ALA A 370 -14.45 11.27 -9.50
CA ALA A 370 -15.05 11.25 -8.18
C ALA A 370 -14.90 12.64 -7.52
N PRO A 371 -15.83 13.56 -7.75
CA PRO A 371 -15.79 14.85 -7.07
C PRO A 371 -16.03 14.64 -5.57
N GLY A 372 -14.99 14.92 -4.80
CA GLY A 372 -14.89 14.97 -3.35
C GLY A 372 -16.06 14.45 -2.51
N GLY A 373 -15.77 13.43 -1.71
CA GLY A 373 -16.70 12.92 -0.70
C GLY A 373 -16.74 13.77 0.57
N LYS A 374 -17.39 13.25 1.62
CA LYS A 374 -17.46 13.87 2.95
C LYS A 374 -16.06 14.18 3.48
N ALA A 375 -15.83 15.41 3.87
CA ALA A 375 -14.58 15.81 4.50
C ALA A 375 -14.39 15.04 5.82
N LEU A 376 -13.21 14.47 6.01
CA LEU A 376 -12.83 13.80 7.25
C LEU A 376 -12.20 14.82 8.22
N ALA A 377 -12.23 14.49 9.51
CA ALA A 377 -11.39 15.18 10.48
C ALA A 377 -9.92 15.03 10.10
N ARG A 378 -9.09 15.96 10.59
CA ARG A 378 -7.66 15.95 10.30
C ARG A 378 -7.03 14.57 10.51
N LEU A 379 -6.26 14.11 9.54
CA LEU A 379 -5.67 12.77 9.50
C LEU A 379 -4.21 12.76 9.97
N LEU A 380 -3.47 13.84 9.76
CA LEU A 380 -2.05 13.92 10.07
C LEU A 380 -1.76 14.99 11.13
N LYS A 381 -0.71 14.77 11.89
CA LYS A 381 -0.15 15.76 12.81
C LYS A 381 0.32 17.01 12.05
N ALA A 382 0.38 18.15 12.72
CA ALA A 382 0.76 19.44 12.13
C ALA A 382 2.21 19.44 11.60
#